data_02ac0219298542fdf51ac2bd77f6f925
#
_entry.id   02ac0219298542fdf51ac2bd77f6f925
#
_cell.length_a   1.000
_cell.length_b   1.000
_cell.length_c   1.000
_cell.angle_alpha   90.00
_cell.angle_beta   90.00
_cell.angle_gamma   90.00
#
_symmetry.space_group_name_H-M   'P 1'
#
loop_
_entity.id
_entity.type
_entity.pdbx_description
1 polymer ?
#
loop_
_entity_poly.entity_id
_entity_poly.type
_entity_poly.pdbx_seq_one_letter_code
_entity_poly.pdbx_strand_id
1 'polypeptide(L)'
;MLPKWHALLGFLFSYIAYWFTNITLLQASLIFLASFLIDIDHYIWYVLKAKDFSLKKAYVWHKKIPPLHKPIMQVFHTIEFHILVGLFGIFWNGFYYILIGFIFHSLVDITYFIIRRKISVREYSLIRFLI
;
A
#
# COMPACT_ATOMS: atom_id res chain seq x y z
N MET A 1 4.70 7.40 -1.42
CA MET A 1 6.09 7.50 -2.00
C MET A 1 6.07 7.05 -3.46
N LEU A 2 7.19 7.05 -4.26
CA LEU A 2 7.16 6.52 -5.63
C LEU A 2 7.17 4.98 -5.61
N PRO A 3 6.42 4.29 -6.49
CA PRO A 3 6.30 2.82 -6.48
C PRO A 3 7.63 2.06 -6.53
N LYS A 4 8.63 2.61 -7.22
CA LYS A 4 9.97 2.00 -7.30
C LYS A 4 10.66 1.84 -5.94
N TRP A 5 10.42 2.78 -5.00
CA TRP A 5 10.99 2.71 -3.66
C TRP A 5 10.26 1.68 -2.80
N HIS A 6 8.93 1.53 -2.96
CA HIS A 6 8.18 0.47 -2.31
C HIS A 6 8.63 -0.91 -2.80
N ALA A 7 8.87 -1.07 -4.10
CA ALA A 7 9.40 -2.31 -4.64
C ALA A 7 10.79 -2.63 -4.08
N LEU A 8 11.71 -1.65 -4.04
CA LEU A 8 13.05 -1.85 -3.48
C LEU A 8 13.01 -2.20 -2.00
N LEU A 9 12.33 -1.38 -1.19
CA LEU A 9 12.27 -1.57 0.26
C LEU A 9 11.49 -2.84 0.63
N GLY A 10 10.41 -3.14 -0.09
CA GLY A 10 9.64 -4.37 0.08
C GLY A 10 10.46 -5.61 -0.26
N PHE A 11 11.27 -5.56 -1.32
CA PHE A 11 12.20 -6.64 -1.65
C PHE A 11 13.23 -6.84 -0.55
N LEU A 12 13.88 -5.79 -0.09
CA LEU A 12 14.87 -5.87 1.00
C LEU A 12 14.26 -6.41 2.28
N PHE A 13 13.07 -5.94 2.65
CA PHE A 13 12.37 -6.41 3.84
C PHE A 13 12.01 -7.90 3.75
N SER A 14 11.42 -8.34 2.63
CA SER A 14 11.04 -9.74 2.44
C SER A 14 12.27 -10.66 2.36
N TYR A 15 13.37 -10.19 1.75
CA TYR A 15 14.64 -10.90 1.70
C TYR A 15 15.24 -11.09 3.10
N ILE A 16 15.28 -10.04 3.91
CA ILE A 16 15.73 -10.10 5.31
C ILE A 16 14.83 -11.06 6.11
N ALA A 17 13.51 -10.93 5.97
CA ALA A 17 12.58 -11.83 6.65
C ALA A 17 12.83 -13.29 6.28
N TYR A 18 13.07 -13.59 5.01
CA TYR A 18 13.38 -14.95 4.54
C TYR A 18 14.64 -15.52 5.19
N TRP A 19 15.71 -14.72 5.33
CA TRP A 19 16.98 -15.19 5.89
C TRP A 19 17.00 -15.28 7.41
N PHE A 20 16.28 -14.42 8.11
CA PHE A 20 16.31 -14.33 9.57
C PHE A 20 15.12 -14.99 10.27
N THR A 21 14.13 -15.46 9.50
CA THR A 21 12.97 -16.19 10.03
C THR A 21 12.76 -17.49 9.25
N ASN A 22 12.02 -18.43 9.83
CA ASN A 22 11.76 -19.72 9.21
C ASN A 22 10.58 -19.68 8.22
N ILE A 23 10.44 -18.58 7.45
CA ILE A 23 9.39 -18.49 6.43
C ILE A 23 9.84 -19.13 5.12
N THR A 24 8.87 -19.69 4.38
CA THR A 24 9.12 -20.24 3.05
C THR A 24 9.31 -19.16 2.00
N LEU A 25 9.89 -19.53 0.85
CA LEU A 25 10.04 -18.61 -0.29
C LEU A 25 8.67 -18.09 -0.76
N LEU A 26 7.61 -18.93 -0.72
CA LEU A 26 6.26 -18.49 -1.06
C LEU A 26 5.77 -17.38 -0.11
N GLN A 27 5.98 -17.56 1.20
CA GLN A 27 5.59 -16.57 2.21
C GLN A 27 6.35 -15.25 2.05
N ALA A 28 7.67 -15.32 1.81
CA ALA A 28 8.48 -14.14 1.51
C ALA A 28 8.02 -13.43 0.21
N SER A 29 7.65 -14.21 -0.82
CA SER A 29 7.11 -13.67 -2.07
C SER A 29 5.76 -12.97 -1.85
N LEU A 30 4.88 -13.51 -0.99
CA LEU A 30 3.62 -12.87 -0.63
C LEU A 30 3.85 -11.53 0.07
N ILE A 31 4.80 -11.47 1.01
CA ILE A 31 5.19 -10.20 1.69
C ILE A 31 5.67 -9.18 0.66
N PHE A 32 6.59 -9.58 -0.24
CA PHE A 32 7.14 -8.71 -1.27
C PHE A 32 6.05 -8.17 -2.20
N LEU A 33 5.27 -9.07 -2.81
CA LEU A 33 4.22 -8.69 -3.76
C LEU A 33 3.18 -7.77 -3.11
N ALA A 34 2.73 -8.10 -1.90
CA ALA A 34 1.79 -7.29 -1.16
C ALA A 34 2.34 -5.89 -0.87
N SER A 35 3.63 -5.78 -0.51
CA SER A 35 4.25 -4.51 -0.13
C SER A 35 4.30 -3.47 -1.24
N PHE A 36 4.16 -3.82 -2.51
CA PHE A 36 4.11 -2.84 -3.59
C PHE A 36 2.81 -2.90 -4.42
N LEU A 37 2.12 -4.05 -4.49
CA LEU A 37 0.87 -4.18 -5.24
C LEU A 37 -0.31 -3.47 -4.55
N ILE A 38 -0.21 -3.17 -3.27
CA ILE A 38 -1.20 -2.36 -2.54
C ILE A 38 -1.44 -1.01 -3.23
N ASP A 39 -0.44 -0.44 -3.89
CA ASP A 39 -0.54 0.81 -4.65
C ASP A 39 -1.39 0.71 -5.93
N ILE A 40 -1.94 -0.47 -6.26
CA ILE A 40 -2.83 -0.62 -7.41
C ILE A 40 -4.11 0.22 -7.28
N ASP A 41 -4.53 0.54 -6.05
CA ASP A 41 -5.67 1.42 -5.81
C ASP A 41 -5.43 2.86 -6.31
N HIS A 42 -4.20 3.33 -6.30
CA HIS A 42 -3.81 4.59 -6.91
C HIS A 42 -4.09 4.59 -8.43
N TYR A 43 -3.74 3.49 -9.08
CA TYR A 43 -4.01 3.32 -10.51
C TYR A 43 -5.51 3.21 -10.78
N ILE A 44 -6.23 2.41 -9.98
CA ILE A 44 -7.70 2.28 -10.09
C ILE A 44 -8.35 3.66 -9.94
N TRP A 45 -7.94 4.43 -8.94
CA TRP A 45 -8.48 5.77 -8.71
C TRP A 45 -8.21 6.72 -9.90
N TYR A 46 -7.00 6.66 -10.49
CA TYR A 46 -6.69 7.40 -11.71
C TYR A 46 -7.64 7.01 -12.86
N VAL A 47 -7.80 5.71 -13.12
CA VAL A 47 -8.66 5.21 -14.20
C VAL A 47 -10.10 5.69 -14.02
N LEU A 48 -10.63 5.63 -12.80
CA LEU A 48 -11.99 6.08 -12.50
C LEU A 48 -12.17 7.59 -12.69
N LYS A 49 -11.16 8.40 -12.38
CA LYS A 49 -11.21 9.86 -12.49
C LYS A 49 -10.91 10.37 -13.90
N ALA A 50 -9.86 9.85 -14.52
CA ALA A 50 -9.39 10.31 -15.83
C ALA A 50 -10.01 9.55 -17.01
N LYS A 51 -10.66 8.41 -16.75
CA LYS A 51 -11.19 7.46 -17.78
C LYS A 51 -10.11 7.08 -18.81
N ASP A 52 -8.87 6.94 -18.36
CA ASP A 52 -7.70 6.63 -19.17
C ASP A 52 -6.93 5.47 -18.52
N PHE A 53 -6.59 4.44 -19.30
CA PHE A 53 -5.91 3.23 -18.83
C PHE A 53 -4.37 3.31 -18.94
N SER A 54 -3.81 4.46 -19.34
CA SER A 54 -2.37 4.61 -19.53
C SER A 54 -1.63 4.63 -18.19
N LEU A 55 -0.84 3.60 -17.91
CA LEU A 55 0.04 3.53 -16.73
C LEU A 55 1.04 4.71 -16.66
N LYS A 56 1.58 5.11 -17.83
CA LYS A 56 2.51 6.24 -17.90
C LYS A 56 1.85 7.55 -17.49
N LYS A 57 0.63 7.80 -17.98
CA LYS A 57 -0.13 8.99 -17.63
C LYS A 57 -0.57 8.95 -16.15
N ALA A 58 -1.00 7.79 -15.65
CA ALA A 58 -1.32 7.59 -14.23
C ALA A 58 -0.13 7.96 -13.33
N TYR A 59 1.07 7.45 -13.65
CA TYR A 59 2.29 7.77 -12.91
C TYR A 59 2.61 9.27 -12.90
N VAL A 60 2.52 9.93 -14.08
CA VAL A 60 2.77 11.37 -14.20
C VAL A 60 1.72 12.17 -13.43
N TRP A 61 0.46 11.73 -13.48
CA TRP A 61 -0.65 12.39 -12.82
C TRP A 61 -0.49 12.35 -11.29
N HIS A 62 -0.18 11.19 -10.70
CA HIS A 62 0.10 11.07 -9.26
C HIS A 62 1.29 11.91 -8.80
N LYS A 63 2.30 12.06 -9.65
CA LYS A 63 3.47 12.90 -9.35
C LYS A 63 3.12 14.40 -9.31
N LYS A 64 2.10 14.83 -10.03
CA LYS A 64 1.69 16.22 -10.20
C LYS A 64 0.48 16.62 -9.37
N ILE A 65 -0.12 15.71 -8.56
CA ILE A 65 -1.28 16.05 -7.75
C ILE A 65 -0.94 17.24 -6.85
N PRO A 66 -1.65 18.39 -7.02
CA PRO A 66 -1.51 19.51 -6.11
C PRO A 66 -2.05 19.13 -4.71
N PRO A 67 -1.71 19.90 -3.67
CA PRO A 67 -2.31 19.74 -2.35
C PRO A 67 -3.85 19.79 -2.50
N LEU A 68 -4.52 18.68 -2.19
CA LEU A 68 -5.98 18.63 -2.27
C LEU A 68 -6.58 19.18 -0.98
N HIS A 69 -7.70 19.90 -1.09
CA HIS A 69 -8.46 20.40 0.06
C HIS A 69 -9.09 19.27 0.89
N LYS A 70 -9.22 18.06 0.32
CA LYS A 70 -9.73 16.87 1.00
C LYS A 70 -8.72 15.74 0.90
N PRO A 71 -8.56 14.92 1.96
CA PRO A 71 -7.69 13.75 1.91
C PRO A 71 -8.15 12.77 0.82
N ILE A 72 -7.18 12.10 0.20
CA ILE A 72 -7.47 11.05 -0.79
C ILE A 72 -7.76 9.76 -0.04
N MET A 73 -8.89 9.16 -0.37
CA MET A 73 -9.24 7.83 0.10
C MET A 73 -8.62 6.77 -0.80
N GLN A 74 -7.87 5.87 -0.19
CA GLN A 74 -7.28 4.70 -0.83
C GLN A 74 -7.68 3.47 -0.02
N VAL A 75 -8.61 2.69 -0.55
CA VAL A 75 -9.27 1.61 0.19
C VAL A 75 -8.28 0.61 0.78
N PHE A 76 -7.27 0.21 0.00
CA PHE A 76 -6.30 -0.80 0.42
C PHE A 76 -5.36 -0.31 1.52
N HIS A 77 -5.29 1.00 1.75
CA HIS A 77 -4.47 1.61 2.80
C HIS A 77 -5.27 1.93 4.07
N THR A 78 -6.55 1.55 4.13
CA THR A 78 -7.36 1.77 5.32
C THR A 78 -7.15 0.68 6.35
N ILE A 79 -7.31 1.03 7.63
CA ILE A 79 -7.17 0.09 8.73
C ILE A 79 -8.23 -1.02 8.66
N GLU A 80 -9.43 -0.69 8.21
CA GLU A 80 -10.53 -1.64 8.05
C GLU A 80 -10.19 -2.71 7.00
N PHE A 81 -9.54 -2.32 5.91
CA PHE A 81 -9.09 -3.26 4.89
C PHE A 81 -7.98 -4.19 5.43
N HIS A 82 -7.04 -3.67 6.20
CA HIS A 82 -6.01 -4.49 6.84
C HIS A 82 -6.61 -5.50 7.84
N ILE A 83 -7.60 -5.08 8.63
CA ILE A 83 -8.34 -5.99 9.53
C ILE A 83 -9.03 -7.09 8.72
N LEU A 84 -9.71 -6.73 7.62
CA LEU A 84 -10.38 -7.70 6.74
C LEU A 84 -9.40 -8.73 6.18
N VAL A 85 -8.24 -8.31 5.70
CA VAL A 85 -7.19 -9.21 5.19
C VAL A 85 -6.68 -10.11 6.31
N GLY A 86 -6.50 -9.59 7.53
CA GLY A 86 -6.14 -10.39 8.69
C GLY A 86 -7.17 -11.46 9.05
N LEU A 87 -8.46 -11.13 8.96
CA LEU A 87 -9.55 -12.09 9.18
C LEU A 87 -9.54 -13.21 8.13
N PHE A 88 -9.22 -12.92 6.87
CA PHE A 88 -9.04 -13.95 5.84
C PHE A 88 -7.87 -14.89 6.14
N GLY A 89 -6.93 -14.50 6.97
CA GLY A 89 -5.86 -15.36 7.47
C GLY A 89 -6.36 -16.60 8.20
N ILE A 90 -7.59 -16.58 8.76
CA ILE A 90 -8.25 -17.74 9.39
C ILE A 90 -8.52 -18.85 8.35
N PHE A 91 -8.84 -18.47 7.12
CA PHE A 91 -9.14 -19.44 6.03
C PHE A 91 -7.89 -19.91 5.30
N TRP A 92 -6.88 -19.01 5.16
CA TRP A 92 -5.63 -19.34 4.54
C TRP A 92 -4.48 -18.52 5.13
N ASN A 93 -3.53 -19.20 5.74
CA ASN A 93 -2.37 -18.58 6.41
C ASN A 93 -1.58 -17.60 5.52
N GLY A 94 -1.63 -17.73 4.20
CA GLY A 94 -1.01 -16.80 3.25
C GLY A 94 -1.45 -15.34 3.43
N PHE A 95 -2.69 -15.10 3.88
CA PHE A 95 -3.18 -13.74 4.13
C PHE A 95 -2.46 -13.01 5.27
N TYR A 96 -1.88 -13.72 6.25
CA TYR A 96 -1.05 -13.07 7.28
C TYR A 96 0.24 -12.50 6.69
N TYR A 97 0.84 -13.19 5.71
CA TYR A 97 2.02 -12.68 5.02
C TYR A 97 1.69 -11.51 4.08
N ILE A 98 0.54 -11.54 3.42
CA ILE A 98 0.00 -10.40 2.68
C ILE A 98 -0.21 -9.21 3.61
N LEU A 99 -0.82 -9.42 4.78
CA LEU A 99 -1.02 -8.38 5.79
C LEU A 99 0.31 -7.78 6.27
N ILE A 100 1.34 -8.61 6.51
CA ILE A 100 2.68 -8.13 6.88
C ILE A 100 3.23 -7.19 5.79
N GLY A 101 3.08 -7.56 4.51
CA GLY A 101 3.47 -6.71 3.39
C GLY A 101 2.72 -5.37 3.35
N PHE A 102 1.42 -5.38 3.61
CA PHE A 102 0.58 -4.16 3.67
C PHE A 102 0.96 -3.25 4.85
N ILE A 103 1.18 -3.83 6.03
CA ILE A 103 1.62 -3.08 7.22
C ILE A 103 2.99 -2.45 6.94
N PHE A 104 3.95 -3.21 6.39
CA PHE A 104 5.26 -2.68 6.04
C PHE A 104 5.15 -1.50 5.06
N HIS A 105 4.39 -1.64 3.97
CA HIS A 105 4.13 -0.55 3.03
C HIS A 105 3.55 0.69 3.72
N SER A 106 2.53 0.49 4.55
CA SER A 106 1.85 1.58 5.27
C SER A 106 2.81 2.32 6.22
N LEU A 107 3.71 1.60 6.92
CA LEU A 107 4.74 2.18 7.78
C LEU A 107 5.74 3.03 6.97
N VAL A 108 6.18 2.53 5.81
CA VAL A 108 7.08 3.27 4.92
C VAL A 108 6.41 4.55 4.42
N ASP A 109 5.14 4.51 4.03
CA ASP A 109 4.40 5.67 3.58
C ASP A 109 4.15 6.68 4.70
N ILE A 110 3.74 6.23 5.89
CA ILE A 110 3.56 7.10 7.06
C ILE A 110 4.88 7.81 7.39
N THR A 111 5.99 7.07 7.43
CA THR A 111 7.32 7.64 7.67
C THR A 111 7.66 8.71 6.62
N TYR A 112 7.42 8.44 5.35
CA TYR A 112 7.62 9.40 4.28
C TYR A 112 6.75 10.66 4.43
N PHE A 113 5.47 10.52 4.81
CA PHE A 113 4.57 11.65 5.02
C PHE A 113 4.94 12.47 6.26
N ILE A 114 5.42 11.82 7.34
CA ILE A 114 5.93 12.52 8.53
C ILE A 114 7.12 13.40 8.14
N ILE A 115 8.12 12.82 7.46
CA ILE A 115 9.32 13.56 7.02
C ILE A 115 8.96 14.73 6.11
N ARG A 116 7.96 14.56 5.24
CA ARG A 116 7.49 15.60 4.31
C ARG A 116 6.46 16.56 4.90
N ARG A 117 6.07 16.40 6.18
CA ARG A 117 5.02 17.19 6.87
C ARG A 117 3.68 17.20 6.11
N LYS A 118 3.29 16.06 5.53
CA LYS A 118 2.09 15.90 4.67
C LYS A 118 1.15 14.80 5.17
N ILE A 119 1.05 14.57 6.48
CA ILE A 119 0.26 13.47 7.06
C ILE A 119 -1.23 13.57 6.69
N SER A 120 -1.77 14.78 6.57
CA SER A 120 -3.19 15.03 6.29
C SER A 120 -3.62 14.78 4.84
N VAL A 121 -2.71 14.36 3.97
CA VAL A 121 -3.01 14.17 2.53
C VAL A 121 -3.83 12.90 2.28
N ARG A 122 -3.74 11.91 3.17
CA ARG A 122 -4.41 10.61 3.02
C ARG A 122 -5.35 10.37 4.19
N GLU A 123 -6.53 9.80 3.90
CA GLU A 123 -7.41 9.24 4.91
C GLU A 123 -7.05 7.76 5.14
N TYR A 124 -6.93 7.37 6.40
CA TYR A 124 -6.53 6.02 6.80
C TYR A 124 -7.69 5.18 7.36
N SER A 125 -8.89 5.75 7.46
CA SER A 125 -10.09 5.07 7.90
C SER A 125 -11.23 5.30 6.91
N LEU A 126 -11.81 4.20 6.44
CA LEU A 126 -12.98 4.20 5.58
C LEU A 126 -14.20 4.79 6.31
N ILE A 127 -14.37 4.40 7.57
CA ILE A 127 -15.49 4.87 8.41
C ILE A 127 -15.42 6.39 8.57
N ARG A 128 -14.25 6.92 8.93
CA ARG A 128 -14.05 8.35 9.11
C ARG A 128 -14.25 9.15 7.82
N PHE A 129 -13.94 8.56 6.67
CA PHE A 129 -14.14 9.21 5.37
C PHE A 129 -15.60 9.32 4.97
N LEU A 130 -16.45 8.38 5.43
CA LEU A 130 -17.87 8.31 5.07
C LEU A 130 -18.79 9.11 6.03
N ILE A 131 -18.31 9.46 7.23
CA ILE A 131 -19.03 10.27 8.24
C ILE A 131 -18.60 11.74 8.12
#